data_0be5e71c0c212ecaad509258b1461b11
#
_entry.id   0be5e71c0c212ecaad509258b1461b11
#
_cell.length_a   1.000
_cell.length_b   1.000
_cell.length_c   1.000
_cell.angle_alpha   90.00
_cell.angle_beta   90.00
_cell.angle_gamma   90.00
#
_symmetry.space_group_name_H-M   'P 1'
#
loop_
_entity.id
_entity.type
_entity.pdbx_description
1 polymer ?
#
loop_
_entity_poly.entity_id
_entity_poly.type
_entity_poly.pdbx_seq_one_letter_code
_entity_poly.pdbx_strand_id
1 'polypeptide(L)'
;ARGMAPVSADRFVPIKHLLNEKWYTLIDGNLPAQIYTKPEYRDSVYQALQGLDHVRVWKKEDIPAYLHYGSNPRVGDIIVLPDLGWLVEEGTQTLPGAHGFDPTYDDMQVMFRACGPDFKKGYEAPKFRNVSLYSLLARLLHVAPEKTDGSLEEVENMLIQ
;
A
#
# COMPACT_ATOMS: atom_id res chain seq x y z
N ALA A 1 10.80 -10.39 -0.86
CA ALA A 1 11.49 -9.13 -0.55
C ALA A 1 10.46 -8.00 -0.56
N ARG A 2 10.73 -6.92 0.17
CA ARG A 2 9.89 -5.72 0.27
C ARG A 2 10.79 -4.51 0.18
N GLY A 3 10.30 -3.39 -0.37
CA GLY A 3 10.92 -2.10 -0.19
C GLY A 3 11.00 -1.75 1.30
N MET A 4 11.86 -0.83 1.67
CA MET A 4 12.09 -0.44 3.05
C MET A 4 12.56 1.00 3.09
N ALA A 5 11.88 1.83 3.87
CA ALA A 5 12.29 3.21 4.12
C ALA A 5 12.71 3.39 5.59
N PRO A 6 13.69 4.24 5.90
CA PRO A 6 14.06 4.56 7.26
C PRO A 6 12.93 5.29 7.97
N VAL A 7 12.65 4.89 9.20
CA VAL A 7 11.71 5.56 10.12
C VAL A 7 12.40 5.86 11.43
N SER A 8 11.91 6.86 12.13
CA SER A 8 12.47 7.25 13.44
C SER A 8 11.33 7.57 14.43
N ALA A 9 11.64 7.41 15.72
CA ALA A 9 10.66 7.57 16.79
C ALA A 9 10.10 8.99 16.95
N ASP A 10 10.73 9.98 16.33
CA ASP A 10 10.32 11.38 16.32
C ASP A 10 9.46 11.77 15.10
N ARG A 11 9.23 10.83 14.15
CA ARG A 11 8.43 11.05 12.95
C ARG A 11 7.12 10.29 13.00
N PHE A 12 6.18 10.80 13.78
CA PHE A 12 4.84 10.21 13.87
C PHE A 12 3.77 11.30 13.90
N VAL A 13 2.57 10.93 13.49
CA VAL A 13 1.38 11.79 13.52
C VAL A 13 0.37 11.18 14.49
N PRO A 14 0.14 11.80 15.66
CA PRO A 14 -0.70 11.24 16.73
C PRO A 14 -2.19 11.50 16.48
N ILE A 15 -2.83 10.71 15.62
CA ILE A 15 -4.23 10.94 15.21
C ILE A 15 -5.25 10.69 16.32
N LYS A 16 -4.98 9.77 17.26
CA LYS A 16 -5.92 9.44 18.35
C LYS A 16 -6.26 10.63 19.24
N HIS A 17 -5.27 11.50 19.47
CA HIS A 17 -5.48 12.71 20.29
C HIS A 17 -6.37 13.76 19.62
N LEU A 18 -6.58 13.66 18.32
CA LEU A 18 -7.41 14.57 17.54
C LEU A 18 -8.85 14.08 17.39
N LEU A 19 -9.12 12.84 17.77
CA LEU A 19 -10.40 12.19 17.57
C LEU A 19 -11.12 11.95 18.90
N ASN A 20 -12.43 12.16 18.90
CA ASN A 20 -13.27 11.73 20.02
C ASN A 20 -13.49 10.21 19.93
N GLU A 21 -13.22 9.48 21.01
CA GLU A 21 -13.39 8.03 21.08
C GLU A 21 -14.83 7.55 20.77
N LYS A 22 -15.81 8.42 20.89
CA LYS A 22 -17.19 8.11 20.51
C LYS A 22 -17.43 8.06 19.01
N TRP A 23 -16.50 8.59 18.17
CA TRP A 23 -16.67 8.73 16.74
C TRP A 23 -16.31 7.47 15.96
N TYR A 24 -15.53 6.59 16.55
CA TYR A 24 -15.03 5.38 15.88
C TYR A 24 -15.17 4.14 16.78
N THR A 25 -15.05 2.98 16.17
CA THR A 25 -15.06 1.69 16.85
C THR A 25 -13.68 1.06 16.92
N LEU A 26 -12.82 1.36 15.93
CA LEU A 26 -11.47 0.80 15.81
C LEU A 26 -10.59 1.75 15.01
N ILE A 27 -9.34 1.88 15.42
CA ILE A 27 -8.23 2.35 14.62
C ILE A 27 -7.26 1.18 14.49
N ASP A 28 -7.01 0.72 13.27
CA ASP A 28 -6.19 -0.44 12.96
C ASP A 28 -5.02 -0.04 12.07
N GLY A 29 -3.84 -0.59 12.37
CA GLY A 29 -2.63 -0.31 11.62
C GLY A 29 -2.04 1.09 11.89
N ASN A 30 -0.88 1.33 11.29
CA ASN A 30 -0.15 2.59 11.37
C ASN A 30 0.48 3.00 10.03
N LEU A 31 0.43 2.11 9.03
CA LEU A 31 1.07 2.30 7.73
C LEU A 31 0.41 1.42 6.64
N PRO A 32 -0.71 1.82 6.07
CA PRO A 32 -1.61 2.92 6.49
C PRO A 32 -2.39 2.60 7.76
N ALA A 33 -2.90 3.64 8.42
CA ALA A 33 -3.91 3.45 9.45
C ALA A 33 -5.31 3.45 8.83
N GLN A 34 -6.18 2.62 9.37
CA GLN A 34 -7.57 2.48 8.98
C GLN A 34 -8.47 2.84 10.16
N ILE A 35 -9.45 3.70 9.94
CA ILE A 35 -10.38 4.12 10.98
C ILE A 35 -11.78 3.62 10.60
N TYR A 36 -12.35 2.81 11.47
CA TYR A 36 -13.72 2.30 11.37
C TYR A 36 -14.63 3.23 12.16
N THR A 37 -15.35 4.09 11.45
CA THR A 37 -16.16 5.14 12.06
C THR A 37 -17.57 4.65 12.39
N LYS A 38 -18.20 5.31 13.33
CA LYS A 38 -19.67 5.25 13.40
C LYS A 38 -20.23 6.11 12.27
N PRO A 39 -21.29 5.66 11.58
CA PRO A 39 -21.77 6.32 10.37
C PRO A 39 -22.02 7.83 10.52
N GLU A 40 -22.60 8.24 11.64
CA GLU A 40 -22.93 9.64 11.94
C GLU A 40 -21.71 10.54 12.16
N TYR A 41 -20.54 9.97 12.46
CA TYR A 41 -19.32 10.73 12.74
C TYR A 41 -18.24 10.61 11.67
N ARG A 42 -18.52 9.95 10.57
CA ARG A 42 -17.54 9.72 9.48
C ARG A 42 -16.96 11.03 8.95
N ASP A 43 -17.82 12.01 8.71
CA ASP A 43 -17.39 13.33 8.22
C ASP A 43 -16.62 14.11 9.29
N SER A 44 -17.00 13.98 10.55
CA SER A 44 -16.28 14.60 11.67
C SER A 44 -14.85 14.06 11.79
N VAL A 45 -14.67 12.74 11.67
CA VAL A 45 -13.34 12.10 11.66
C VAL A 45 -12.52 12.59 10.47
N TYR A 46 -13.10 12.59 9.28
CA TYR A 46 -12.40 13.06 8.08
C TYR A 46 -11.96 14.52 8.23
N GLN A 47 -12.85 15.42 8.66
CA GLN A 47 -12.54 16.84 8.85
C GLN A 47 -11.49 17.10 9.92
N ALA A 48 -11.46 16.31 10.99
CA ALA A 48 -10.47 16.45 12.05
C ALA A 48 -9.05 16.06 11.59
N LEU A 49 -8.93 15.22 10.56
CA LEU A 49 -7.65 14.69 10.10
C LEU A 49 -7.18 15.27 8.76
N GLN A 50 -8.11 15.78 7.93
CA GLN A 50 -7.74 16.38 6.66
C GLN A 50 -6.86 17.62 6.87
N GLY A 51 -5.82 17.77 6.04
CA GLY A 51 -4.90 18.89 6.11
C GLY A 51 -3.83 18.80 7.21
N LEU A 52 -3.75 17.67 7.92
CA LEU A 52 -2.60 17.41 8.79
C LEU A 52 -1.34 17.23 7.95
N ASP A 53 -0.23 17.77 8.47
CA ASP A 53 1.08 17.57 7.86
C ASP A 53 1.51 16.11 7.92
N HIS A 54 2.28 15.69 6.93
CA HIS A 54 2.90 14.36 6.84
C HIS A 54 1.96 13.17 6.72
N VAL A 55 0.68 13.41 6.42
CA VAL A 55 -0.29 12.37 6.11
C VAL A 55 -1.22 12.79 4.96
N ARG A 56 -1.67 11.80 4.21
CA ARG A 56 -2.78 11.92 3.27
C ARG A 56 -3.98 11.18 3.83
N VAL A 57 -5.12 11.82 3.81
CA VAL A 57 -6.35 11.31 4.42
C VAL A 57 -7.45 11.22 3.38
N TRP A 58 -8.09 10.07 3.27
CA TRP A 58 -9.21 9.86 2.36
C TRP A 58 -10.36 9.13 3.05
N LYS A 59 -11.57 9.42 2.62
CA LYS A 59 -12.66 8.47 2.73
C LYS A 59 -12.36 7.30 1.79
N LYS A 60 -12.76 6.09 2.13
CA LYS A 60 -12.37 4.90 1.35
C LYS A 60 -12.78 4.95 -0.12
N GLU A 61 -13.89 5.60 -0.46
CA GLU A 61 -14.34 5.80 -1.84
C GLU A 61 -13.52 6.83 -2.63
N ASP A 62 -12.78 7.71 -1.94
CA ASP A 62 -11.98 8.78 -2.54
C ASP A 62 -10.49 8.40 -2.65
N ILE A 63 -10.13 7.17 -2.29
CA ILE A 63 -8.75 6.69 -2.41
C ILE A 63 -8.34 6.71 -3.89
N PRO A 64 -7.16 7.27 -4.22
CA PRO A 64 -6.70 7.32 -5.60
C PRO A 64 -6.66 5.94 -6.26
N ALA A 65 -7.20 5.84 -7.47
CA ALA A 65 -7.34 4.56 -8.19
C ALA A 65 -6.01 3.82 -8.40
N TYR A 66 -4.90 4.54 -8.51
CA TYR A 66 -3.57 3.92 -8.70
C TYR A 66 -3.11 3.08 -7.50
N LEU A 67 -3.68 3.30 -6.32
CA LEU A 67 -3.39 2.51 -5.11
C LEU A 67 -4.10 1.15 -5.11
N HIS A 68 -5.07 0.93 -6.00
CA HIS A 68 -5.88 -0.32 -6.08
C HIS A 68 -6.38 -0.77 -4.70
N TYR A 69 -6.85 0.18 -3.89
CA TYR A 69 -7.25 -0.03 -2.51
C TYR A 69 -8.59 0.65 -2.20
N GLY A 70 -9.32 0.16 -1.21
CA GLY A 70 -10.56 0.80 -0.74
C GLY A 70 -11.86 0.11 -1.20
N SER A 71 -11.85 -0.70 -2.25
CA SER A 71 -13.06 -1.33 -2.79
C SER A 71 -13.62 -2.47 -1.91
N ASN A 72 -12.79 -3.08 -1.07
CA ASN A 72 -13.24 -4.18 -0.21
C ASN A 72 -14.06 -3.64 0.98
N PRO A 73 -15.21 -4.25 1.32
CA PRO A 73 -16.05 -3.79 2.44
C PRO A 73 -15.37 -3.87 3.81
N ARG A 74 -14.29 -4.64 3.94
CA ARG A 74 -13.51 -4.76 5.19
C ARG A 74 -12.51 -3.62 5.40
N VAL A 75 -12.30 -2.79 4.39
CA VAL A 75 -11.45 -1.60 4.53
C VAL A 75 -12.15 -0.57 5.38
N GLY A 76 -11.41 0.07 6.29
CA GLY A 76 -11.92 1.12 7.16
C GLY A 76 -12.51 2.31 6.39
N ASP A 77 -13.37 3.07 7.02
CA ASP A 77 -14.10 4.18 6.39
C ASP A 77 -13.22 5.37 6.03
N ILE A 78 -12.17 5.59 6.83
CA ILE A 78 -11.15 6.62 6.62
C ILE A 78 -9.78 5.97 6.61
N ILE A 79 -8.97 6.34 5.62
CA ILE A 79 -7.60 5.85 5.46
C ILE A 79 -6.64 7.01 5.67
N VAL A 80 -5.63 6.76 6.49
CA VAL A 80 -4.56 7.72 6.78
C VAL A 80 -3.24 7.08 6.33
N LEU A 81 -2.67 7.60 5.25
CA LEU A 81 -1.40 7.15 4.69
C LEU A 81 -0.32 8.17 5.00
N PRO A 82 0.66 7.85 5.85
CA PRO A 82 1.75 8.77 6.16
C PRO A 82 2.73 8.95 4.98
N ASP A 83 3.39 10.08 4.97
CA ASP A 83 4.50 10.37 4.06
C ASP A 83 5.70 9.45 4.32
N LEU A 84 6.59 9.33 3.34
CA LEU A 84 7.77 8.48 3.45
C LEU A 84 8.59 8.79 4.71
N GLY A 85 8.83 7.76 5.52
CA GLY A 85 9.57 7.88 6.77
C GLY A 85 8.75 8.32 7.98
N TRP A 86 7.45 8.61 7.81
CA TRP A 86 6.52 8.94 8.90
C TRP A 86 5.63 7.76 9.25
N LEU A 87 5.11 7.74 10.46
CA LEU A 87 4.18 6.73 10.97
C LEU A 87 2.95 7.40 11.58
N VAL A 88 1.86 6.67 11.62
CA VAL A 88 0.68 7.06 12.40
C VAL A 88 0.82 6.45 13.79
N GLU A 89 0.67 7.27 14.82
CA GLU A 89 0.82 6.94 16.24
C GLU A 89 2.25 6.62 16.71
N GLU A 90 2.54 7.06 17.90
CA GLU A 90 3.81 6.84 18.60
C GLU A 90 3.95 5.38 19.08
N GLY A 91 5.18 4.90 19.16
CA GLY A 91 5.51 3.63 19.81
C GLY A 91 5.10 2.36 19.06
N THR A 92 4.58 2.50 17.85
CA THR A 92 4.14 1.35 17.03
C THR A 92 5.27 0.68 16.26
N GLN A 93 6.43 1.32 16.16
CA GLN A 93 7.58 0.84 15.41
C GLN A 93 8.79 0.65 16.31
N THR A 94 9.31 -0.58 16.31
CA THR A 94 10.52 -0.94 17.07
C THR A 94 11.76 -1.10 16.17
N LEU A 95 11.55 -1.21 14.86
CA LEU A 95 12.62 -1.38 13.88
C LEU A 95 12.93 -0.04 13.19
N PRO A 96 14.18 0.19 12.77
CA PRO A 96 14.60 1.45 12.14
C PRO A 96 14.09 1.61 10.69
N GLY A 97 13.34 0.66 10.17
CA GLY A 97 12.79 0.68 8.82
C GLY A 97 11.36 0.16 8.77
N ALA A 98 10.57 0.73 7.87
CA ALA A 98 9.18 0.35 7.61
C ALA A 98 8.88 0.26 6.11
N HIS A 99 7.80 -0.41 5.78
CA HIS A 99 7.27 -0.54 4.43
C HIS A 99 5.74 -0.43 4.47
N GLY A 100 5.12 -0.15 3.32
CA GLY A 100 3.66 0.07 3.23
C GLY A 100 3.32 1.51 2.88
N PHE A 101 4.34 2.32 2.61
CA PHE A 101 4.21 3.67 2.04
C PHE A 101 3.66 3.61 0.62
N ASP A 102 3.37 4.78 0.06
CA ASP A 102 2.93 4.89 -1.33
C ASP A 102 3.89 4.12 -2.27
N PRO A 103 3.37 3.24 -3.13
CA PRO A 103 4.20 2.42 -4.03
C PRO A 103 4.96 3.22 -5.09
N THR A 104 4.67 4.50 -5.24
CA THR A 104 5.40 5.39 -6.16
C THR A 104 6.78 5.80 -5.64
N TYR A 105 7.04 5.68 -4.33
CA TYR A 105 8.35 5.94 -3.77
C TYR A 105 9.37 4.89 -4.19
N ASP A 106 10.58 5.32 -4.57
CA ASP A 106 11.66 4.42 -4.97
C ASP A 106 12.05 3.44 -3.84
N ASP A 107 11.99 3.86 -2.59
CA ASP A 107 12.27 3.03 -1.42
C ASP A 107 11.28 1.84 -1.28
N MET A 108 10.11 1.92 -1.92
CA MET A 108 9.13 0.82 -1.94
C MET A 108 9.37 -0.17 -3.10
N GLN A 109 10.32 0.10 -3.97
CA GLN A 109 10.68 -0.81 -5.06
C GLN A 109 11.34 -2.07 -4.52
N VAL A 110 11.16 -3.19 -5.22
CA VAL A 110 11.73 -4.48 -4.86
C VAL A 110 12.49 -5.08 -6.03
N MET A 111 13.51 -5.85 -5.71
CA MET A 111 14.23 -6.62 -6.72
C MET A 111 13.39 -7.83 -7.14
N PHE A 112 13.27 -8.02 -8.44
CA PHE A 112 12.77 -9.25 -9.05
C PHE A 112 13.94 -9.98 -9.74
N ARG A 113 14.04 -11.28 -9.51
CA ARG A 113 14.99 -12.15 -10.20
C ARG A 113 14.31 -13.47 -10.54
N ALA A 114 14.45 -13.89 -11.77
CA ALA A 114 13.93 -15.16 -12.25
C ALA A 114 15.01 -15.91 -13.03
N CYS A 115 14.94 -17.25 -13.00
CA CYS A 115 15.79 -18.13 -13.80
C CYS A 115 15.01 -19.40 -14.10
N GLY A 116 15.35 -20.05 -15.19
CA GLY A 116 14.71 -21.29 -15.64
C GLY A 116 14.69 -21.39 -17.16
N PRO A 117 14.20 -22.53 -17.70
CA PRO A 117 14.19 -22.77 -19.14
C PRO A 117 13.34 -21.78 -19.93
N ASP A 118 12.29 -21.22 -19.31
CA ASP A 118 11.36 -20.30 -19.97
C ASP A 118 11.82 -18.85 -19.98
N PHE A 119 12.89 -18.52 -19.25
CA PHE A 119 13.40 -17.14 -19.16
C PHE A 119 14.58 -16.89 -20.11
N LYS A 120 14.58 -15.71 -20.72
CA LYS A 120 15.73 -15.24 -21.50
C LYS A 120 16.96 -15.09 -20.61
N LYS A 121 18.10 -15.59 -21.08
CA LYS A 121 19.37 -15.47 -20.38
C LYS A 121 19.93 -14.06 -20.51
N GLY A 122 20.39 -13.48 -19.40
CA GLY A 122 20.99 -12.15 -19.41
C GLY A 122 20.03 -11.01 -19.74
N TYR A 123 18.72 -11.25 -19.66
CA TYR A 123 17.71 -10.22 -19.91
C TYR A 123 17.53 -9.35 -18.67
N GLU A 124 17.59 -8.04 -18.84
CA GLU A 124 17.29 -7.05 -17.83
C GLU A 124 15.90 -6.43 -18.13
N ALA A 125 14.93 -6.74 -17.30
CA ALA A 125 13.57 -6.27 -17.46
C ALA A 125 13.44 -4.80 -16.99
N PRO A 126 12.65 -3.98 -17.67
CA PRO A 126 12.25 -2.69 -17.12
C PRO A 126 11.43 -2.86 -15.82
N LYS A 127 11.29 -1.79 -15.04
CA LYS A 127 10.40 -1.79 -13.88
C LYS A 127 8.98 -2.18 -14.31
N PHE A 128 8.34 -3.04 -13.53
CA PHE A 128 6.96 -3.48 -13.76
C PHE A 128 6.20 -3.57 -12.43
N ARG A 129 4.88 -3.59 -12.51
CA ARG A 129 4.02 -3.66 -11.33
C ARG A 129 4.00 -5.06 -10.74
N ASN A 130 4.10 -5.17 -9.41
CA ASN A 130 4.07 -6.46 -8.69
C ASN A 130 2.80 -7.28 -8.97
N VAL A 131 1.66 -6.62 -9.23
CA VAL A 131 0.38 -7.28 -9.58
C VAL A 131 0.46 -8.10 -10.87
N SER A 132 1.42 -7.81 -11.76
CA SER A 132 1.63 -8.53 -13.02
C SER A 132 2.33 -9.88 -12.85
N LEU A 133 2.91 -10.14 -11.68
CA LEU A 133 3.51 -11.44 -11.35
C LEU A 133 2.50 -12.59 -11.38
N TYR A 134 1.26 -12.34 -11.00
CA TYR A 134 0.21 -13.36 -11.09
C TYR A 134 0.00 -13.86 -12.53
N SER A 135 -0.08 -12.93 -13.49
CA SER A 135 -0.22 -13.26 -14.91
C SER A 135 1.01 -14.01 -15.45
N LEU A 136 2.23 -13.63 -15.00
CA LEU A 136 3.46 -14.33 -15.35
C LEU A 136 3.44 -15.78 -14.85
N LEU A 137 3.08 -15.98 -13.58
CA LEU A 137 3.02 -17.32 -12.99
C LEU A 137 1.94 -18.19 -13.68
N ALA A 138 0.77 -17.63 -13.97
CA ALA A 138 -0.27 -18.32 -14.71
C ALA A 138 0.22 -18.77 -16.10
N ARG A 139 0.96 -17.90 -16.81
CA ARG A 139 1.57 -18.22 -18.10
C ARG A 139 2.58 -19.37 -18.00
N LEU A 140 3.48 -19.33 -17.00
CA LEU A 140 4.49 -20.37 -16.78
C LEU A 140 3.85 -21.72 -16.40
N LEU A 141 2.75 -21.70 -15.66
CA LEU A 141 2.04 -22.90 -15.22
C LEU A 141 1.00 -23.40 -16.24
N HIS A 142 0.85 -22.70 -17.37
CA HIS A 142 -0.15 -23.01 -18.41
C HIS A 142 -1.59 -23.07 -17.88
N VAL A 143 -1.93 -22.20 -16.93
CA VAL A 143 -3.29 -22.06 -16.39
C VAL A 143 -3.91 -20.76 -16.86
N ALA A 144 -5.23 -20.76 -17.04
CA ALA A 144 -5.96 -19.53 -17.35
C ALA A 144 -6.01 -18.63 -16.09
N PRO A 145 -5.52 -17.38 -16.19
CA PRO A 145 -5.59 -16.46 -15.04
C PRO A 145 -7.00 -15.88 -14.89
N GLU A 146 -7.39 -15.62 -13.65
CA GLU A 146 -8.52 -14.75 -13.36
C GLU A 146 -8.18 -13.29 -13.69
N LYS A 147 -9.21 -12.46 -13.86
CA LYS A 147 -9.03 -11.03 -14.11
C LYS A 147 -8.46 -10.34 -12.86
N THR A 148 -7.34 -9.66 -13.04
CA THR A 148 -6.66 -8.90 -11.99
C THR A 148 -6.25 -7.51 -12.51
N ASP A 149 -5.65 -6.69 -11.65
CA ASP A 149 -5.12 -5.38 -12.04
C ASP A 149 -3.76 -5.46 -12.78
N GLY A 150 -3.16 -6.64 -12.86
CA GLY A 150 -1.91 -6.90 -13.57
C GLY A 150 -2.13 -7.28 -15.03
N SER A 151 -1.08 -7.16 -15.85
CA SER A 151 -1.08 -7.55 -17.26
C SER A 151 0.14 -8.41 -17.57
N LEU A 152 -0.06 -9.45 -18.40
CA LEU A 152 1.03 -10.27 -18.94
C LEU A 152 1.95 -9.44 -19.84
N GLU A 153 1.42 -8.47 -20.56
CA GLU A 153 2.19 -7.60 -21.48
C GLU A 153 3.35 -6.86 -20.79
N GLU A 154 3.22 -6.54 -19.50
CA GLU A 154 4.28 -5.89 -18.73
C GLU A 154 5.50 -6.79 -18.51
N VAL A 155 5.33 -8.10 -18.57
CA VAL A 155 6.30 -9.08 -18.09
C VAL A 155 6.65 -10.17 -19.10
N GLU A 156 5.85 -10.35 -20.16
CA GLU A 156 6.05 -11.45 -21.14
C GLU A 156 7.37 -11.34 -21.90
N ASN A 157 7.91 -10.11 -22.06
CA ASN A 157 9.17 -9.88 -22.77
C ASN A 157 10.39 -10.56 -22.10
N MET A 158 10.29 -10.97 -20.86
CA MET A 158 11.35 -11.71 -20.17
C MET A 158 11.34 -13.23 -20.50
N LEU A 159 10.27 -13.70 -21.12
CA LEU A 159 10.12 -15.10 -21.49
C LEU A 159 10.72 -15.39 -22.88
N ILE A 160 11.18 -16.61 -23.08
CA ILE A 160 11.50 -17.18 -24.41
C ILE A 160 10.17 -17.42 -25.13
N GLN A 161 10.09 -16.99 -26.39
CA GLN A 161 8.91 -17.24 -27.22
C GLN A 161 8.85 -18.69 -27.69
#